data_ab3ef9af62312a54bc8fe91b37200481
#
_entry.id   ab3ef9af62312a54bc8fe91b37200481
#
_cell.length_a   1.000
_cell.length_b   1.000
_cell.length_c   1.000
_cell.angle_alpha   90.00
_cell.angle_beta   90.00
_cell.angle_gamma   90.00
#
_symmetry.space_group_name_H-M   'P 1'
#
loop_
_entity.id
_entity.type
_entity.pdbx_description
1 polymer ?
#
loop_
_entity_poly.entity_id
_entity_poly.type
_entity_poly.pdbx_seq_one_letter_code
_entity_poly.pdbx_strand_id
1 'polypeptide(L)'
;MKSQIYSMQSIEDAKICLEAGADRIGVLASERCGEFPCEVKEKDAYEIFRLLDGKCTSILISVGRNEEEIFHQLEYLRPNVLHLCANYTGSPSFREHMREKFPDIELMEAVGITTREESIKEALRVAEYADYLLLDSVSATVKGIGAAGVT
;
A
#
# COMPACT_ATOMS: atom_id res chain seq x y z
N MET A 1 8.24 -18.55 -1.44
CA MET A 1 8.29 -17.20 -0.79
C MET A 1 7.99 -16.19 -1.87
N LYS A 2 7.19 -15.16 -1.59
CA LYS A 2 6.94 -14.06 -2.54
C LYS A 2 7.74 -12.84 -2.10
N SER A 3 8.32 -12.14 -3.08
CA SER A 3 9.05 -10.88 -2.86
C SER A 3 8.14 -9.68 -3.13
N GLN A 4 8.31 -8.61 -2.35
CA GLN A 4 7.61 -7.35 -2.56
C GLN A 4 8.60 -6.19 -2.45
N ILE A 5 8.64 -5.37 -3.49
CA ILE A 5 9.51 -4.18 -3.55
C ILE A 5 8.62 -2.95 -3.34
N TYR A 6 8.99 -2.12 -2.37
CA TYR A 6 8.23 -0.92 -1.99
C TYR A 6 8.77 0.35 -2.63
N SER A 7 7.89 1.35 -2.70
CA SER A 7 8.21 2.73 -3.01
C SER A 7 8.93 2.91 -4.34
N MET A 8 8.44 2.21 -5.37
CA MET A 8 8.96 2.36 -6.73
C MET A 8 8.72 3.78 -7.25
N GLN A 9 9.75 4.40 -7.81
CA GLN A 9 9.71 5.80 -8.22
C GLN A 9 9.82 6.02 -9.73
N SER A 10 10.28 5.02 -10.48
CA SER A 10 10.48 5.15 -11.92
C SER A 10 10.08 3.87 -12.68
N ILE A 11 9.77 4.05 -13.97
CA ILE A 11 9.52 2.93 -14.90
C ILE A 11 10.77 2.08 -15.08
N GLU A 12 11.94 2.70 -15.10
CA GLU A 12 13.23 2.04 -15.27
C GLU A 12 13.51 1.08 -14.11
N ASP A 13 13.32 1.54 -12.88
CA ASP A 13 13.51 0.70 -11.70
C ASP A 13 12.45 -0.42 -11.64
N ALA A 14 11.21 -0.13 -12.03
CA ALA A 14 10.16 -1.14 -12.12
C ALA A 14 10.49 -2.25 -13.14
N LYS A 15 11.09 -1.91 -14.28
CA LYS A 15 11.59 -2.90 -15.27
C LYS A 15 12.68 -3.78 -14.67
N ILE A 16 13.66 -3.19 -14.00
CA ILE A 16 14.75 -3.93 -13.33
C ILE A 16 14.17 -4.92 -12.30
N CYS A 17 13.21 -4.47 -11.49
CA CYS A 17 12.57 -5.34 -10.51
C CYS A 17 11.76 -6.48 -11.15
N LEU A 18 11.05 -6.21 -12.25
CA LEU A 18 10.36 -7.25 -13.02
C LEU A 18 11.34 -8.29 -13.60
N GLU A 19 12.42 -7.84 -14.20
CA GLU A 19 13.47 -8.71 -14.77
C GLU A 19 14.17 -9.55 -13.68
N ALA A 20 14.31 -8.99 -12.48
CA ALA A 20 14.81 -9.70 -11.30
C ALA A 20 13.79 -10.68 -10.68
N GLY A 21 12.56 -10.73 -11.17
CA GLY A 21 11.53 -11.67 -10.72
C GLY A 21 10.77 -11.22 -9.47
N ALA A 22 10.60 -9.91 -9.27
CA ALA A 22 9.75 -9.42 -8.19
C ALA A 22 8.29 -9.87 -8.38
N ASP A 23 7.68 -10.43 -7.34
CA ASP A 23 6.28 -10.88 -7.36
C ASP A 23 5.30 -9.70 -7.21
N ARG A 24 5.69 -8.68 -6.45
CA ARG A 24 4.87 -7.52 -6.10
C ARG A 24 5.69 -6.24 -6.12
N ILE A 25 5.11 -5.16 -6.66
CA ILE A 25 5.73 -3.83 -6.69
C ILE A 25 4.74 -2.80 -6.15
N GLY A 26 5.17 -2.06 -5.11
CA GLY A 26 4.40 -1.02 -4.46
C GLY A 26 4.85 0.38 -4.88
N VAL A 27 3.90 1.26 -5.16
CA VAL A 27 4.11 2.66 -5.51
C VAL A 27 3.36 3.53 -4.52
N LEU A 28 4.08 4.44 -3.86
CA LEU A 28 3.48 5.48 -3.02
C LEU A 28 3.09 6.64 -3.93
N ALA A 29 1.80 6.87 -4.10
CA ALA A 29 1.31 7.89 -5.00
C ALA A 29 0.25 8.79 -4.37
N SER A 30 0.30 10.07 -4.70
CA SER A 30 -0.78 11.01 -4.44
C SER A 30 -0.83 12.13 -5.48
N GLU A 31 -1.99 12.78 -5.58
CA GLU A 31 -2.14 13.95 -6.44
C GLU A 31 -1.24 15.11 -5.98
N ARG A 32 -1.13 15.29 -4.66
CA ARG A 32 -0.37 16.39 -4.05
C ARG A 32 1.14 16.25 -4.16
N CYS A 33 1.66 15.05 -4.11
CA CYS A 33 3.07 14.64 -4.19
C CYS A 33 4.05 15.56 -3.41
N GLY A 34 4.90 14.96 -2.61
CA GLY A 34 5.94 15.65 -1.84
C GLY A 34 5.68 15.78 -0.34
N GLU A 35 4.60 15.18 0.16
CA GLU A 35 4.33 15.10 1.61
C GLU A 35 5.17 13.97 2.27
N PHE A 36 5.43 12.91 1.51
CA PHE A 36 6.15 11.74 1.99
C PHE A 36 7.38 11.42 1.14
N PRO A 37 8.43 10.80 1.74
CA PRO A 37 9.57 10.31 0.97
C PRO A 37 9.15 9.30 -0.10
N CYS A 38 9.81 9.33 -1.24
CA CYS A 38 9.57 8.40 -2.36
C CYS A 38 8.17 8.47 -2.99
N GLU A 39 7.43 9.51 -2.69
CA GLU A 39 6.12 9.75 -3.27
C GLU A 39 6.24 10.19 -4.74
N VAL A 40 5.41 9.60 -5.59
CA VAL A 40 5.32 9.96 -7.00
C VAL A 40 3.95 10.54 -7.33
N LYS A 41 3.85 11.26 -8.44
CA LYS A 41 2.56 11.73 -8.94
C LYS A 41 1.72 10.56 -9.45
N GLU A 42 0.40 10.65 -9.32
CA GLU A 42 -0.51 9.59 -9.76
C GLU A 42 -0.34 9.24 -11.24
N LYS A 43 -0.04 10.21 -12.12
CA LYS A 43 0.23 9.92 -13.53
C LYS A 43 1.46 9.02 -13.73
N ASP A 44 2.50 9.19 -12.92
CA ASP A 44 3.72 8.40 -13.02
C ASP A 44 3.48 6.99 -12.45
N ALA A 45 2.69 6.89 -11.35
CA ALA A 45 2.20 5.62 -10.82
C ALA A 45 1.34 4.86 -11.84
N TYR A 46 0.48 5.56 -12.58
CA TYR A 46 -0.34 4.98 -13.64
C TYR A 46 0.52 4.30 -14.72
N GLU A 47 1.57 4.97 -15.19
CA GLU A 47 2.48 4.40 -16.19
C GLU A 47 3.24 3.17 -15.64
N ILE A 48 3.65 3.21 -14.36
CA ILE A 48 4.26 2.05 -13.71
C ILE A 48 3.26 0.89 -13.65
N PHE A 49 2.02 1.12 -13.19
CA PHE A 49 1.01 0.06 -13.08
C PHE A 49 0.64 -0.55 -14.43
N ARG A 50 0.59 0.25 -15.49
CA ARG A 50 0.42 -0.27 -16.85
C ARG A 50 1.56 -1.19 -17.30
N LEU A 51 2.80 -0.88 -16.91
CA LEU A 51 3.94 -1.77 -17.17
C LEU A 51 3.81 -3.10 -16.43
N LEU A 52 3.26 -3.08 -15.19
CA LEU A 52 3.12 -4.26 -14.33
C LEU A 52 1.96 -5.16 -14.71
N ASP A 53 0.98 -4.64 -15.45
CA ASP A 53 -0.27 -5.34 -15.77
C ASP A 53 -0.04 -6.73 -16.39
N GLY A 54 -0.65 -7.75 -15.78
CA GLY A 54 -0.51 -9.15 -16.15
C GLY A 54 0.88 -9.78 -15.90
N LYS A 55 1.84 -9.04 -15.34
CA LYS A 55 3.23 -9.51 -15.12
C LYS A 55 3.61 -9.58 -13.65
N CYS A 56 3.13 -8.64 -12.85
CA CYS A 56 3.48 -8.50 -11.45
C CYS A 56 2.29 -7.88 -10.70
N THR A 57 2.10 -8.23 -9.44
CA THR A 57 1.05 -7.62 -8.62
C THR A 57 1.40 -6.16 -8.31
N SER A 58 0.56 -5.24 -8.77
CA SER A 58 0.69 -3.81 -8.48
C SER A 58 0.04 -3.45 -7.15
N ILE A 59 0.73 -2.66 -6.33
CA ILE A 59 0.25 -2.22 -5.03
C ILE A 59 0.25 -0.69 -4.97
N LEU A 60 -0.92 -0.09 -4.79
CA LEU A 60 -1.01 1.33 -4.46
C LEU A 60 -0.80 1.51 -2.96
N ILE A 61 0.26 2.19 -2.58
CA ILE A 61 0.46 2.68 -1.21
C ILE A 61 -0.24 4.04 -1.14
N SER A 62 -1.46 4.04 -0.59
CA SER A 62 -2.29 5.23 -0.53
C SER A 62 -2.07 5.98 0.78
N VAL A 63 -1.85 7.29 0.65
CA VAL A 63 -1.81 8.26 1.75
C VAL A 63 -3.04 9.18 1.73
N GLY A 64 -4.11 8.73 1.09
CA GLY A 64 -5.41 9.43 1.08
C GLY A 64 -5.92 9.67 2.49
N ARG A 65 -6.61 10.79 2.69
CA ARG A 65 -7.09 11.23 4.02
C ARG A 65 -8.53 10.82 4.31
N ASN A 66 -9.25 10.41 3.29
CA ASN A 66 -10.64 9.98 3.38
C ASN A 66 -10.95 8.99 2.26
N GLU A 67 -12.12 8.36 2.37
CA GLU A 67 -12.59 7.35 1.43
C GLU A 67 -12.74 7.89 -0.01
N GLU A 68 -13.18 9.13 -0.16
CA GLU A 68 -13.35 9.76 -1.48
C GLU A 68 -12.02 9.90 -2.23
N GLU A 69 -10.98 10.41 -1.56
CA GLU A 69 -9.62 10.50 -2.14
C GLU A 69 -9.09 9.11 -2.52
N ILE A 70 -9.26 8.12 -1.64
CA ILE A 70 -8.79 6.75 -1.89
C ILE A 70 -9.54 6.14 -3.08
N PHE A 71 -10.85 6.28 -3.13
CA PHE A 71 -11.66 5.72 -4.23
C PHE A 71 -11.36 6.39 -5.56
N HIS A 72 -11.10 7.69 -5.58
CA HIS A 72 -10.62 8.40 -6.77
C HIS A 72 -9.30 7.79 -7.28
N GLN A 73 -8.35 7.52 -6.37
CA GLN A 73 -7.10 6.85 -6.73
C GLN A 73 -7.33 5.44 -7.29
N LEU A 74 -8.21 4.65 -6.67
CA LEU A 74 -8.52 3.30 -7.14
C LEU A 74 -9.16 3.31 -8.52
N GLU A 75 -10.04 4.25 -8.79
CA GLU A 75 -10.71 4.40 -10.08
C GLU A 75 -9.72 4.75 -11.19
N TYR A 76 -8.78 5.65 -10.91
CA TYR A 76 -7.79 6.10 -11.87
C TYR A 76 -6.65 5.10 -12.09
N LEU A 77 -6.10 4.55 -11.00
CA LEU A 77 -4.86 3.76 -11.04
C LEU A 77 -5.10 2.26 -11.26
N ARG A 78 -6.26 1.73 -10.81
CA ARG A 78 -6.62 0.31 -10.93
C ARG A 78 -5.52 -0.65 -10.47
N PRO A 79 -4.99 -0.52 -9.23
CA PRO A 79 -4.00 -1.46 -8.69
C PRO A 79 -4.64 -2.84 -8.42
N ASN A 80 -3.80 -3.88 -8.26
CA ASN A 80 -4.28 -5.17 -7.75
C ASN A 80 -4.53 -5.13 -6.24
N VAL A 81 -3.74 -4.35 -5.50
CA VAL A 81 -3.84 -4.22 -4.04
C VAL A 81 -3.83 -2.76 -3.64
N LEU A 82 -4.75 -2.37 -2.77
CA LEU A 82 -4.70 -1.12 -2.02
C LEU A 82 -3.98 -1.37 -0.70
N HIS A 83 -2.89 -0.66 -0.44
CA HIS A 83 -2.23 -0.59 0.86
C HIS A 83 -2.55 0.74 1.54
N LEU A 84 -3.38 0.68 2.59
CA LEU A 84 -3.67 1.86 3.41
C LEU A 84 -2.46 2.22 4.26
N CYS A 85 -2.05 3.50 4.17
CA CYS A 85 -0.86 4.00 4.85
C CYS A 85 -1.11 5.40 5.44
N ALA A 86 -0.52 5.66 6.59
CA ALA A 86 -0.49 6.95 7.29
C ALA A 86 -1.86 7.55 7.69
N ASN A 87 -2.55 8.17 6.73
CA ASN A 87 -3.62 9.14 7.02
C ASN A 87 -5.00 8.50 7.19
N TYR A 88 -5.18 7.27 6.77
CA TYR A 88 -6.47 6.58 6.81
C TYR A 88 -6.32 5.18 7.38
N THR A 89 -7.22 4.83 8.31
CA THR A 89 -7.32 3.50 8.91
C THR A 89 -8.55 2.80 8.35
N GLY A 90 -8.39 1.57 7.89
CA GLY A 90 -9.49 0.77 7.36
C GLY A 90 -10.51 0.37 8.44
N SER A 91 -11.66 -0.07 7.95
CA SER A 91 -12.76 -0.59 8.78
C SER A 91 -13.57 -1.62 7.98
N PRO A 92 -14.41 -2.44 8.63
CA PRO A 92 -15.34 -3.33 7.93
C PRO A 92 -16.25 -2.59 6.94
N SER A 93 -16.79 -1.41 7.31
CA SER A 93 -17.64 -0.60 6.42
C SER A 93 -16.88 -0.07 5.21
N PHE A 94 -15.65 0.42 5.40
CA PHE A 94 -14.77 0.81 4.28
C PHE A 94 -14.57 -0.37 3.33
N ARG A 95 -14.30 -1.57 3.87
CA ARG A 95 -14.10 -2.77 3.05
C ARG A 95 -15.35 -3.17 2.27
N GLU A 96 -16.53 -3.03 2.85
CA GLU A 96 -17.81 -3.28 2.16
C GLU A 96 -17.98 -2.33 0.98
N HIS A 97 -17.85 -1.02 1.18
CA HIS A 97 -17.92 -0.01 0.12
C HIS A 97 -16.87 -0.24 -0.98
N MET A 98 -15.66 -0.62 -0.58
CA MET A 98 -14.59 -0.93 -1.52
C MET A 98 -14.93 -2.15 -2.37
N ARG A 99 -15.49 -3.22 -1.79
CA ARG A 99 -15.92 -4.43 -2.52
C ARG A 99 -17.04 -4.17 -3.50
N GLU A 100 -17.96 -3.28 -3.16
CA GLU A 100 -19.06 -2.91 -4.05
C GLU A 100 -18.55 -2.21 -5.31
N LYS A 101 -17.58 -1.32 -5.20
CA LYS A 101 -17.05 -0.52 -6.30
C LYS A 101 -15.86 -1.16 -7.02
N PHE A 102 -15.03 -1.88 -6.29
CA PHE A 102 -13.75 -2.43 -6.74
C PHE A 102 -13.57 -3.87 -6.26
N PRO A 103 -14.42 -4.81 -6.73
CA PRO A 103 -14.46 -6.20 -6.21
C PRO A 103 -13.15 -6.96 -6.42
N ASP A 104 -12.38 -6.59 -7.43
CA ASP A 104 -11.13 -7.27 -7.80
C ASP A 104 -9.88 -6.70 -7.08
N ILE A 105 -10.03 -5.61 -6.30
CA ILE A 105 -8.92 -5.01 -5.58
C ILE A 105 -8.85 -5.55 -4.16
N GLU A 106 -7.70 -6.13 -3.80
CA GLU A 106 -7.44 -6.63 -2.46
C GLU A 106 -7.00 -5.48 -1.52
N LEU A 107 -7.25 -5.63 -0.22
CA LEU A 107 -6.91 -4.65 0.81
C LEU A 107 -5.75 -5.15 1.67
N MET A 108 -4.72 -4.32 1.79
CA MET A 108 -3.59 -4.49 2.71
C MET A 108 -3.58 -3.36 3.73
N GLU A 109 -3.32 -3.68 5.00
CA GLU A 109 -3.12 -2.67 6.03
C GLU A 109 -1.94 -3.00 6.92
N ALA A 110 -1.21 -1.97 7.34
CA ALA A 110 -0.06 -2.10 8.21
C ALA A 110 -0.49 -2.29 9.67
N VAL A 111 0.15 -3.24 10.35
CA VAL A 111 0.02 -3.48 11.79
C VAL A 111 1.35 -3.12 12.44
N GLY A 112 1.34 -2.08 13.26
CA GLY A 112 2.51 -1.65 14.01
C GLY A 112 2.88 -2.66 15.10
N ILE A 113 4.12 -3.14 15.08
CA ILE A 113 4.63 -4.06 16.09
C ILE A 113 5.18 -3.28 17.28
N THR A 114 4.49 -3.41 18.41
CA THR A 114 4.83 -2.78 19.71
C THR A 114 5.07 -3.87 20.76
N THR A 115 4.17 -4.04 21.70
CA THR A 115 4.16 -5.19 22.60
C THR A 115 3.48 -6.38 21.94
N ARG A 116 3.79 -7.60 22.39
CA ARG A 116 3.16 -8.81 21.86
C ARG A 116 1.64 -8.77 21.95
N GLU A 117 1.11 -8.32 23.08
CA GLU A 117 -0.33 -8.30 23.34
C GLU A 117 -1.06 -7.29 22.45
N GLU A 118 -0.54 -6.06 22.36
CA GLU A 118 -1.11 -5.00 21.53
C GLU A 118 -1.04 -5.35 20.04
N SER A 119 0.09 -5.90 19.59
CA SER A 119 0.29 -6.28 18.19
C SER A 119 -0.67 -7.39 17.77
N ILE A 120 -0.89 -8.41 18.61
CA ILE A 120 -1.86 -9.48 18.34
C ILE A 120 -3.28 -8.91 18.28
N LYS A 121 -3.66 -8.05 19.24
CA LYS A 121 -4.99 -7.43 19.26
C LYS A 121 -5.24 -6.62 17.98
N GLU A 122 -4.28 -5.82 17.58
CA GLU A 122 -4.37 -5.01 16.37
C GLU A 122 -4.41 -5.88 15.10
N ALA A 123 -3.57 -6.90 15.01
CA ALA A 123 -3.58 -7.83 13.88
C ALA A 123 -4.93 -8.53 13.74
N LEU A 124 -5.55 -8.97 14.84
CA LEU A 124 -6.87 -9.58 14.82
C LEU A 124 -7.94 -8.60 14.38
N ARG A 125 -7.88 -7.33 14.82
CA ARG A 125 -8.80 -6.28 14.39
C ARG A 125 -8.72 -6.02 12.88
N VAL A 126 -7.51 -5.87 12.36
CA VAL A 126 -7.29 -5.62 10.93
C VAL A 126 -7.68 -6.83 10.08
N ALA A 127 -7.44 -8.05 10.57
CA ALA A 127 -7.80 -9.30 9.88
C ALA A 127 -9.31 -9.49 9.68
N GLU A 128 -10.17 -8.72 10.37
CA GLU A 128 -11.62 -8.77 10.16
C GLU A 128 -12.02 -8.25 8.77
N TYR A 129 -11.21 -7.40 8.14
CA TYR A 129 -11.56 -6.74 6.88
C TYR A 129 -10.45 -6.73 5.82
N ALA A 130 -9.17 -6.83 6.20
CA ALA A 130 -8.06 -6.82 5.26
C ALA A 130 -7.72 -8.22 4.74
N ASP A 131 -7.28 -8.28 3.48
CA ASP A 131 -6.83 -9.52 2.84
C ASP A 131 -5.36 -9.81 3.20
N TYR A 132 -4.57 -8.75 3.49
CA TYR A 132 -3.17 -8.84 3.89
C TYR A 132 -2.86 -7.98 5.10
N LEU A 133 -2.03 -8.50 5.99
CA LEU A 133 -1.41 -7.74 7.08
C LEU A 133 0.05 -7.48 6.75
N LEU A 134 0.45 -6.21 6.82
CA LEU A 134 1.85 -5.81 6.77
C LEU A 134 2.34 -5.60 8.20
N LEU A 135 3.25 -6.41 8.66
CA LEU A 135 3.84 -6.26 10.01
C LEU A 135 5.04 -5.30 9.91
N ASP A 136 4.94 -4.15 10.55
CA ASP A 136 5.99 -3.14 10.56
C ASP A 136 6.41 -2.77 11.97
N SER A 137 7.70 -2.61 12.20
CA SER A 137 8.22 -2.21 13.51
C SER A 137 7.97 -0.72 13.75
N VAL A 138 7.41 -0.38 14.90
CA VAL A 138 7.15 1.01 15.29
C VAL A 138 8.26 1.50 16.21
N SER A 139 8.90 2.60 15.84
CA SER A 139 9.87 3.28 16.69
C SER A 139 9.29 4.60 17.21
N ALA A 140 9.39 4.81 18.52
CA ALA A 140 9.00 6.08 19.14
C ALA A 140 9.87 7.27 18.69
N THR A 141 11.04 7.00 18.14
CA THR A 141 12.02 8.02 17.71
C THR A 141 12.02 8.32 16.23
N VAL A 142 11.49 7.42 15.41
CA VAL A 142 11.43 7.59 13.94
C VAL A 142 9.99 7.91 13.54
N LYS A 143 9.74 9.15 13.17
CA LYS A 143 8.48 9.58 12.57
C LYS A 143 8.60 9.45 11.06
N GLY A 144 7.96 8.46 10.48
CA GLY A 144 7.94 8.28 9.03
C GLY A 144 7.33 6.95 8.62
N ILE A 145 6.86 6.89 7.39
CA ILE A 145 6.29 5.69 6.80
C ILE A 145 7.42 4.70 6.49
N GLY A 146 7.31 3.47 6.98
CA GLY A 146 8.17 2.35 6.60
C GLY A 146 9.66 2.51 6.96
N ALA A 147 9.99 3.33 7.97
CA ALA A 147 11.38 3.71 8.24
C ALA A 147 11.97 3.15 9.54
N ALA A 148 11.22 2.35 10.29
CA ALA A 148 11.67 2.02 11.63
C ALA A 148 12.85 1.05 11.67
N GLY A 149 12.89 0.04 10.79
CA GLY A 149 14.03 -0.88 10.63
C GLY A 149 14.63 -1.42 11.93
N VAL A 150 13.84 -1.54 13.01
CA VAL A 150 14.31 -1.96 14.33
C VAL A 150 14.27 -3.49 14.39
N THR A 151 15.40 -4.08 14.73
CA THR A 151 15.52 -5.53 15.00
C THR A 151 15.39 -5.82 16.47
#